data_f2ba1f5911dbab8d6eaf16e460d82bb8
#
_entry.id   f2ba1f5911dbab8d6eaf16e460d82bb8
#
_cell.length_a   1.000
_cell.length_b   1.000
_cell.length_c   1.000
_cell.angle_alpha   90.00
_cell.angle_beta   90.00
_cell.angle_gamma   90.00
#
_symmetry.space_group_name_H-M   'P 1'
#
loop_
_entity.id
_entity.type
_entity.pdbx_description
1 polymer ?
#
loop_
_entity_poly.entity_id
_entity_poly.type
_entity_poly.pdbx_seq_one_letter_code
_entity_poly.pdbx_strand_id
1 'polypeptide(L)'
;MLKDIQSPAKYLQGPDAAVLFGQYAKNLAESFFVIADDFVMKLAGEKVVNGLQSHDIRCHAERFNGECSHAEINRLMAILQKQGCRGVVGIGGGKTLDTAKAIGYYQKLPVVVIPTIASTDAPTSALSVIYTEAGEFEEYLIYPKNPDMVVMDTAIIAKAPVRLLVSGMGDALSTWFEAKACYDARATSMAGGQSTEAALSLARLCYDTLLAEGEKARLAAQAGVVTEALERIIEANTYLSGIGFESSGLAAAHAIHNGFTILEECHHLYHGEKVAFGTLAQLVLQNSPMDEIETVLGFCQRVGLPVTLAQMGVKEGIDEKIAAVAKATCAEGETIHNMPFAVTPESVHAAILTADLLGQQWLAR
;
A
#
# COMPACT_ATOMS: atom_id res chain seq x y z
N MET A 1 -0.33 13.31 -25.08
CA MET A 1 0.43 12.68 -23.99
C MET A 1 0.27 11.17 -24.13
N LEU A 2 1.28 10.39 -23.81
CA LEU A 2 1.19 8.92 -23.87
C LEU A 2 0.33 8.42 -22.73
N LYS A 3 -0.39 7.32 -22.95
CA LYS A 3 -1.03 6.54 -21.89
C LYS A 3 -0.10 5.41 -21.50
N ASP A 4 -0.03 5.09 -20.20
CA ASP A 4 0.88 4.08 -19.67
C ASP A 4 0.18 3.21 -18.61
N ILE A 5 0.55 1.96 -18.55
CA ILE A 5 0.19 1.01 -17.50
C ILE A 5 1.38 0.10 -17.24
N GLN A 6 1.77 -0.04 -15.98
CA GLN A 6 2.83 -0.94 -15.58
C GLN A 6 2.40 -1.83 -14.42
N SER A 7 3.03 -2.98 -14.31
CA SER A 7 2.76 -3.96 -13.26
C SER A 7 3.97 -4.86 -13.03
N PRO A 8 4.02 -5.58 -11.90
CA PRO A 8 4.96 -6.69 -11.75
C PRO A 8 4.88 -7.67 -12.92
N ALA A 9 6.02 -8.20 -13.34
CA ALA A 9 6.05 -9.17 -14.44
C ALA A 9 5.32 -10.48 -14.09
N LYS A 10 5.23 -10.80 -12.80
CA LYS A 10 4.47 -11.94 -12.29
C LYS A 10 3.87 -11.64 -10.92
N TYR A 11 2.60 -11.98 -10.73
CA TYR A 11 1.91 -12.01 -9.45
C TYR A 11 1.49 -13.45 -9.16
N LEU A 12 1.84 -13.97 -7.98
CA LEU A 12 1.48 -15.30 -7.50
C LEU A 12 0.73 -15.17 -6.19
N GLN A 13 -0.40 -15.84 -6.06
CA GLN A 13 -1.20 -15.84 -4.86
C GLN A 13 -1.78 -17.21 -4.56
N GLY A 14 -1.82 -17.57 -3.31
CA GLY A 14 -2.47 -18.80 -2.81
C GLY A 14 -1.79 -19.34 -1.57
N PRO A 15 -2.38 -20.37 -0.94
CA PRO A 15 -1.74 -21.07 0.16
C PRO A 15 -0.40 -21.69 -0.28
N ASP A 16 0.61 -21.58 0.60
CA ASP A 16 1.97 -22.06 0.38
C ASP A 16 2.69 -21.46 -0.85
N ALA A 17 2.22 -20.31 -1.36
CA ALA A 17 2.88 -19.62 -2.46
C ALA A 17 4.35 -19.32 -2.15
N ALA A 18 4.70 -19.05 -0.89
CA ALA A 18 6.08 -18.83 -0.43
C ALA A 18 6.99 -20.04 -0.56
N VAL A 19 6.45 -21.23 -0.72
CA VAL A 19 7.20 -22.47 -1.03
C VAL A 19 7.21 -22.73 -2.53
N LEU A 20 6.06 -22.56 -3.18
CA LEU A 20 5.84 -22.96 -4.57
C LEU A 20 6.49 -22.01 -5.60
N PHE A 21 6.81 -20.77 -5.21
CA PHE A 21 7.35 -19.77 -6.14
C PHE A 21 8.72 -20.16 -6.72
N GLY A 22 9.49 -21.05 -6.06
CA GLY A 22 10.80 -21.51 -6.51
C GLY A 22 10.78 -22.04 -7.95
N GLN A 23 9.70 -22.73 -8.37
CA GLN A 23 9.54 -23.19 -9.74
C GLN A 23 9.55 -22.08 -10.80
N TYR A 24 9.17 -20.86 -10.40
CA TYR A 24 9.18 -19.68 -11.26
C TYR A 24 10.47 -18.86 -11.10
N ALA A 25 10.99 -18.78 -9.87
CA ALA A 25 12.18 -18.00 -9.52
C ALA A 25 13.44 -18.50 -10.26
N LYS A 26 13.53 -19.80 -10.57
CA LYS A 26 14.65 -20.38 -11.35
C LYS A 26 14.84 -19.73 -12.73
N ASN A 27 13.80 -19.12 -13.30
CA ASN A 27 13.88 -18.41 -14.57
C ASN A 27 14.42 -16.97 -14.41
N LEU A 28 14.50 -16.46 -13.19
CA LEU A 28 14.99 -15.13 -12.89
C LEU A 28 16.49 -15.15 -12.53
N ALA A 29 16.89 -16.07 -11.65
CA ALA A 29 18.28 -16.18 -11.20
C ALA A 29 18.59 -17.58 -10.63
N GLU A 30 19.88 -17.95 -10.69
CA GLU A 30 20.42 -19.21 -10.12
C GLU A 30 20.72 -19.11 -8.61
N SER A 31 20.70 -17.89 -8.06
CA SER A 31 20.96 -17.65 -6.66
C SER A 31 20.29 -16.38 -6.17
N PHE A 32 19.76 -16.42 -4.94
CA PHE A 32 19.08 -15.27 -4.34
C PHE A 32 19.66 -14.87 -2.97
N PHE A 33 19.71 -13.58 -2.77
CA PHE A 33 19.94 -12.94 -1.47
C PHE A 33 18.61 -12.69 -0.81
N VAL A 34 18.33 -13.36 0.30
CA VAL A 34 17.04 -13.34 1.00
C VAL A 34 17.15 -12.43 2.20
N ILE A 35 16.30 -11.40 2.32
CA ILE A 35 16.29 -10.48 3.45
C ILE A 35 14.96 -10.52 4.19
N ALA A 36 15.03 -10.62 5.51
CA ALA A 36 13.92 -10.54 6.44
C ALA A 36 14.43 -10.15 7.84
N ASP A 37 13.55 -9.62 8.69
CA ASP A 37 13.85 -9.52 10.11
C ASP A 37 13.81 -10.90 10.81
N ASP A 38 14.27 -10.96 12.06
CA ASP A 38 14.37 -12.23 12.81
C ASP A 38 13.00 -12.91 13.03
N PHE A 39 11.95 -12.14 13.20
CA PHE A 39 10.59 -12.67 13.39
C PHE A 39 10.05 -13.26 12.07
N VAL A 40 10.15 -12.50 10.99
CA VAL A 40 9.69 -12.92 9.66
C VAL A 40 10.53 -14.08 9.12
N MET A 41 11.84 -14.11 9.41
CA MET A 41 12.70 -15.23 9.03
C MET A 41 12.20 -16.55 9.62
N LYS A 42 11.77 -16.55 10.90
CA LYS A 42 11.18 -17.73 11.56
C LYS A 42 9.78 -18.03 11.04
N LEU A 43 8.99 -17.00 10.71
CA LEU A 43 7.61 -17.14 10.25
C LEU A 43 7.52 -17.73 8.84
N ALA A 44 8.30 -17.19 7.92
CA ALA A 44 8.21 -17.45 6.48
C ALA A 44 9.56 -17.74 5.81
N GLY A 45 10.66 -17.18 6.33
CA GLY A 45 11.97 -17.24 5.68
C GLY A 45 12.48 -18.65 5.43
N GLU A 46 12.32 -19.58 6.40
CA GLU A 46 12.73 -20.98 6.22
C GLU A 46 11.94 -21.66 5.11
N LYS A 47 10.63 -21.37 4.97
CA LYS A 47 9.79 -21.89 3.89
C LYS A 47 10.28 -21.39 2.51
N VAL A 48 10.60 -20.10 2.42
CA VAL A 48 11.12 -19.46 1.21
C VAL A 48 12.46 -20.07 0.81
N VAL A 49 13.39 -20.20 1.76
CA VAL A 49 14.72 -20.81 1.54
C VAL A 49 14.56 -22.26 1.05
N ASN A 50 13.73 -23.07 1.72
CA ASN A 50 13.44 -24.43 1.32
C ASN A 50 12.78 -24.51 -0.07
N GLY A 51 11.86 -23.59 -0.38
CA GLY A 51 11.22 -23.47 -1.68
C GLY A 51 12.22 -23.20 -2.81
N LEU A 52 13.21 -22.34 -2.58
CA LEU A 52 14.29 -22.07 -3.54
C LEU A 52 15.22 -23.29 -3.68
N GLN A 53 15.67 -23.86 -2.58
CA GLN A 53 16.62 -25.00 -2.57
C GLN A 53 16.03 -26.26 -3.21
N SER A 54 14.72 -26.50 -3.07
CA SER A 54 14.05 -27.62 -3.73
C SER A 54 14.05 -27.55 -5.26
N HIS A 55 14.44 -26.41 -5.82
CA HIS A 55 14.60 -26.17 -7.27
C HIS A 55 16.06 -25.89 -7.68
N ASP A 56 17.01 -26.35 -6.85
CA ASP A 56 18.47 -26.18 -7.06
C ASP A 56 18.93 -24.71 -7.11
N ILE A 57 18.17 -23.81 -6.50
CA ILE A 57 18.51 -22.39 -6.40
C ILE A 57 19.29 -22.15 -5.11
N ARG A 58 20.51 -21.64 -5.23
CA ARG A 58 21.31 -21.24 -4.07
C ARG A 58 20.72 -20.00 -3.40
N CYS A 59 20.78 -19.93 -2.07
CA CYS A 59 20.35 -18.74 -1.37
C CYS A 59 21.25 -18.43 -0.17
N HIS A 60 21.39 -17.14 0.10
CA HIS A 60 22.03 -16.63 1.31
C HIS A 60 20.99 -15.76 2.02
N ALA A 61 20.66 -16.13 3.26
CA ALA A 61 19.72 -15.37 4.08
C ALA A 61 20.48 -14.38 4.97
N GLU A 62 20.01 -13.15 5.04
CA GLU A 62 20.59 -12.08 5.82
C GLU A 62 19.52 -11.31 6.58
N ARG A 63 19.87 -10.86 7.79
CA ARG A 63 18.96 -10.10 8.65
C ARG A 63 18.77 -8.68 8.13
N PHE A 64 17.50 -8.24 8.08
CA PHE A 64 17.10 -6.86 7.93
C PHE A 64 17.01 -6.18 9.30
N ASN A 65 17.65 -5.01 9.47
CA ASN A 65 17.76 -4.33 10.76
C ASN A 65 16.58 -3.39 11.11
N GLY A 66 15.53 -3.38 10.32
CA GLY A 66 14.24 -2.74 10.66
C GLY A 66 13.95 -1.41 9.99
N GLU A 67 14.94 -0.73 9.38
CA GLU A 67 14.71 0.53 8.71
C GLU A 67 15.20 0.51 7.24
N CYS A 68 14.36 1.03 6.32
CA CYS A 68 14.72 1.19 4.91
C CYS A 68 15.54 2.48 4.75
N SER A 69 16.81 2.44 5.15
CA SER A 69 17.74 3.55 5.07
C SER A 69 18.88 3.29 4.09
N HIS A 70 19.50 4.36 3.59
CA HIS A 70 20.69 4.22 2.75
C HIS A 70 21.82 3.43 3.44
N ALA A 71 22.00 3.58 4.75
CA ALA A 71 22.99 2.82 5.52
C ALA A 71 22.71 1.31 5.48
N GLU A 72 21.45 0.90 5.71
CA GLU A 72 21.07 -0.51 5.70
C GLU A 72 21.11 -1.11 4.27
N ILE A 73 20.65 -0.34 3.26
CA ILE A 73 20.74 -0.75 1.86
C ILE A 73 22.21 -1.01 1.47
N ASN A 74 23.12 -0.09 1.81
CA ASN A 74 24.56 -0.22 1.53
C ASN A 74 25.19 -1.41 2.26
N ARG A 75 24.82 -1.64 3.53
CA ARG A 75 25.29 -2.78 4.32
C ARG A 75 24.92 -4.10 3.63
N LEU A 76 23.64 -4.23 3.26
CA LEU A 76 23.11 -5.44 2.62
C LEU A 76 23.70 -5.65 1.21
N MET A 77 23.88 -4.58 0.43
CA MET A 77 24.55 -4.67 -0.87
C MET A 77 25.99 -5.19 -0.77
N ALA A 78 26.75 -4.75 0.21
CA ALA A 78 28.13 -5.21 0.41
C ALA A 78 28.18 -6.72 0.71
N ILE A 79 27.22 -7.23 1.51
CA ILE A 79 27.13 -8.66 1.81
C ILE A 79 26.68 -9.44 0.55
N LEU A 80 25.65 -8.96 -0.15
CA LEU A 80 25.18 -9.57 -1.40
C LEU A 80 26.31 -9.76 -2.43
N GLN A 81 27.11 -8.70 -2.64
CA GLN A 81 28.25 -8.73 -3.56
C GLN A 81 29.29 -9.79 -3.15
N LYS A 82 29.62 -9.85 -1.84
CA LYS A 82 30.54 -10.86 -1.28
C LYS A 82 30.02 -12.29 -1.45
N GLN A 83 28.70 -12.50 -1.35
CA GLN A 83 28.06 -13.81 -1.54
C GLN A 83 27.85 -14.17 -3.01
N GLY A 84 27.97 -13.21 -3.93
CA GLY A 84 27.79 -13.42 -5.37
C GLY A 84 26.38 -13.83 -5.78
N CYS A 85 25.36 -13.42 -5.04
CA CYS A 85 23.95 -13.68 -5.38
C CYS A 85 23.53 -12.90 -6.63
N ARG A 86 22.60 -13.46 -7.41
CA ARG A 86 22.15 -12.95 -8.70
C ARG A 86 20.71 -12.48 -8.73
N GLY A 87 20.02 -12.48 -7.59
CA GLY A 87 18.68 -11.95 -7.41
C GLY A 87 18.46 -11.60 -5.94
N VAL A 88 17.41 -10.85 -5.67
CA VAL A 88 17.03 -10.39 -4.31
C VAL A 88 15.64 -10.88 -3.98
N VAL A 89 15.43 -11.40 -2.77
CA VAL A 89 14.10 -11.71 -2.20
C VAL A 89 13.92 -10.92 -0.92
N GLY A 90 12.90 -10.05 -0.88
CA GLY A 90 12.47 -9.37 0.35
C GLY A 90 11.25 -10.07 0.93
N ILE A 91 11.29 -10.44 2.22
CA ILE A 91 10.18 -11.08 2.92
C ILE A 91 9.78 -10.20 4.10
N GLY A 92 8.53 -9.78 4.20
CA GLY A 92 8.06 -9.01 5.36
C GLY A 92 7.04 -7.93 5.05
N GLY A 93 7.14 -6.84 5.80
CA GLY A 93 6.36 -5.62 5.60
C GLY A 93 7.04 -4.62 4.68
N GLY A 94 6.40 -3.47 4.45
CA GLY A 94 6.82 -2.45 3.47
C GLY A 94 8.30 -2.09 3.51
N LYS A 95 8.87 -1.80 4.69
CA LYS A 95 10.27 -1.40 4.83
C LYS A 95 11.27 -2.46 4.33
N THR A 96 11.00 -3.74 4.61
CA THR A 96 11.84 -4.84 4.11
C THR A 96 11.73 -4.98 2.60
N LEU A 97 10.50 -4.87 2.07
CA LEU A 97 10.24 -4.98 0.64
C LEU A 97 10.85 -3.82 -0.13
N ASP A 98 10.75 -2.61 0.39
CA ASP A 98 11.37 -1.41 -0.17
C ASP A 98 12.90 -1.50 -0.18
N THR A 99 13.50 -2.02 0.89
CA THR A 99 14.93 -2.30 0.94
C THR A 99 15.35 -3.32 -0.14
N ALA A 100 14.57 -4.38 -0.34
CA ALA A 100 14.83 -5.37 -1.39
C ALA A 100 14.75 -4.77 -2.80
N LYS A 101 13.73 -3.93 -3.05
CA LYS A 101 13.57 -3.19 -4.33
C LYS A 101 14.75 -2.26 -4.57
N ALA A 102 15.18 -1.50 -3.56
CA ALA A 102 16.32 -0.60 -3.66
C ALA A 102 17.63 -1.35 -3.99
N ILE A 103 17.91 -2.46 -3.29
CA ILE A 103 19.08 -3.31 -3.55
C ILE A 103 19.04 -3.83 -4.99
N GLY A 104 17.91 -4.38 -5.44
CA GLY A 104 17.76 -4.88 -6.79
C GLY A 104 17.99 -3.81 -7.86
N TYR A 105 17.48 -2.60 -7.61
CA TYR A 105 17.71 -1.46 -8.49
C TYR A 105 19.18 -1.08 -8.61
N TYR A 106 19.85 -0.85 -7.48
CA TYR A 106 21.26 -0.45 -7.48
C TYR A 106 22.20 -1.51 -8.04
N GLN A 107 21.89 -2.80 -7.79
CA GLN A 107 22.70 -3.93 -8.27
C GLN A 107 22.27 -4.44 -9.65
N LYS A 108 21.18 -3.89 -10.23
CA LYS A 108 20.58 -4.33 -11.50
C LYS A 108 20.24 -5.82 -11.50
N LEU A 109 19.67 -6.30 -10.40
CA LEU A 109 19.27 -7.67 -10.19
C LEU A 109 17.75 -7.84 -10.20
N PRO A 110 17.22 -9.02 -10.56
CA PRO A 110 15.81 -9.31 -10.41
C PRO A 110 15.38 -9.29 -8.94
N VAL A 111 14.15 -8.81 -8.70
CA VAL A 111 13.56 -8.63 -7.36
C VAL A 111 12.31 -9.46 -7.22
N VAL A 112 12.26 -10.25 -6.17
CA VAL A 112 11.06 -10.94 -5.70
C VAL A 112 10.66 -10.33 -4.36
N VAL A 113 9.40 -9.96 -4.18
CA VAL A 113 8.85 -9.51 -2.90
C VAL A 113 7.81 -10.50 -2.40
N ILE A 114 7.90 -10.85 -1.13
CA ILE A 114 7.01 -11.80 -0.44
C ILE A 114 6.42 -11.11 0.79
N PRO A 115 5.32 -10.35 0.62
CA PRO A 115 4.63 -9.72 1.74
C PRO A 115 4.09 -10.76 2.73
N THR A 116 4.27 -10.52 4.01
CA THR A 116 3.67 -11.34 5.09
C THR A 116 2.36 -10.75 5.62
N ILE A 117 2.00 -9.58 5.12
CA ILE A 117 0.79 -8.81 5.44
C ILE A 117 0.25 -8.17 4.16
N ALA A 118 -1.04 -7.89 4.11
CA ALA A 118 -1.69 -7.15 3.01
C ALA A 118 -2.23 -5.81 3.52
N SER A 119 -1.34 -4.98 4.10
CA SER A 119 -1.68 -3.74 4.79
C SER A 119 -1.64 -2.49 3.93
N THR A 120 -1.05 -2.59 2.74
CA THR A 120 -0.92 -1.52 1.72
C THR A 120 -0.71 -2.15 0.34
N ASP A 121 -0.75 -1.33 -0.69
CA ASP A 121 -0.50 -1.71 -2.09
C ASP A 121 0.97 -1.56 -2.53
N ALA A 122 1.83 -1.05 -1.66
CA ALA A 122 3.27 -0.85 -1.92
C ALA A 122 4.05 -2.06 -2.49
N PRO A 123 3.69 -3.35 -2.22
CA PRO A 123 4.43 -4.48 -2.75
C PRO A 123 4.56 -4.53 -4.26
N THR A 124 3.57 -4.04 -5.01
CA THR A 124 3.58 -4.10 -6.48
C THR A 124 4.28 -2.92 -7.13
N SER A 125 4.46 -1.81 -6.43
CA SER A 125 4.91 -0.53 -7.01
C SER A 125 6.41 -0.51 -7.40
N ALA A 126 6.71 0.28 -8.43
CA ALA A 126 8.08 0.64 -8.84
C ALA A 126 8.63 1.81 -8.02
N LEU A 127 8.50 1.73 -6.70
CA LEU A 127 8.80 2.79 -5.77
C LEU A 127 9.23 2.20 -4.42
N SER A 128 10.16 2.85 -3.75
CA SER A 128 10.45 2.63 -2.33
C SER A 128 10.46 3.94 -1.57
N VAL A 129 10.02 3.90 -0.33
CA VAL A 129 10.17 5.00 0.62
C VAL A 129 11.46 4.81 1.40
N ILE A 130 12.36 5.79 1.28
CA ILE A 130 13.63 5.80 2.02
C ILE A 130 13.49 6.67 3.26
N TYR A 131 14.02 6.17 4.35
CA TYR A 131 14.01 6.84 5.65
C TYR A 131 15.43 7.08 6.15
N THR A 132 15.59 8.08 7.01
CA THR A 132 16.80 8.23 7.81
C THR A 132 16.95 7.05 8.79
N GLU A 133 18.13 6.86 9.37
CA GLU A 133 18.34 5.85 10.44
C GLU A 133 17.46 6.10 11.69
N ALA A 134 16.97 7.33 11.87
CA ALA A 134 16.03 7.70 12.92
C ALA A 134 14.54 7.40 12.56
N GLY A 135 14.28 6.92 11.34
CA GLY A 135 12.93 6.59 10.87
C GLY A 135 12.15 7.79 10.33
N GLU A 136 12.81 8.90 10.04
CA GLU A 136 12.21 10.06 9.40
C GLU A 136 12.20 9.89 7.89
N PHE A 137 11.15 10.36 7.21
CA PHE A 137 11.08 10.34 5.75
C PHE A 137 12.26 11.11 5.13
N GLU A 138 12.92 10.52 4.14
CA GLU A 138 14.04 11.12 3.42
C GLU A 138 13.68 11.38 1.96
N GLU A 139 13.31 10.35 1.21
CA GLU A 139 12.96 10.48 -0.22
C GLU A 139 12.07 9.34 -0.74
N TYR A 140 11.46 9.57 -1.91
CA TYR A 140 10.90 8.51 -2.75
C TYR A 140 11.93 8.09 -3.79
N LEU A 141 12.34 6.82 -3.79
CA LEU A 141 13.19 6.22 -4.80
C LEU A 141 12.33 5.54 -5.86
N ILE A 142 12.21 6.17 -7.03
CA ILE A 142 11.35 5.70 -8.14
C ILE A 142 12.17 4.84 -9.09
N TYR A 143 11.62 3.71 -9.52
CA TYR A 143 12.27 2.73 -10.39
C TYR A 143 11.67 2.73 -11.79
N PRO A 144 12.44 2.29 -12.82
CA PRO A 144 11.94 2.19 -14.18
C PRO A 144 11.03 0.96 -14.40
N LYS A 145 10.91 0.06 -13.44
CA LYS A 145 10.07 -1.14 -13.50
C LYS A 145 9.64 -1.60 -12.11
N ASN A 146 8.49 -2.27 -12.06
CA ASN A 146 7.98 -2.95 -10.88
C ASN A 146 8.86 -4.17 -10.51
N PRO A 147 8.69 -4.79 -9.32
CA PRO A 147 9.32 -6.05 -8.98
C PRO A 147 9.08 -7.13 -10.05
N ASP A 148 10.08 -7.98 -10.28
CA ASP A 148 9.95 -9.06 -11.26
C ASP A 148 8.92 -10.12 -10.83
N MET A 149 8.72 -10.26 -9.51
CA MET A 149 7.69 -11.14 -8.97
C MET A 149 7.18 -10.65 -7.61
N VAL A 150 5.86 -10.71 -7.43
CA VAL A 150 5.17 -10.53 -6.13
C VAL A 150 4.53 -11.85 -5.75
N VAL A 151 4.77 -12.32 -4.52
CA VAL A 151 4.29 -13.61 -4.03
C VAL A 151 3.49 -13.43 -2.75
N MET A 152 2.19 -13.64 -2.82
CA MET A 152 1.24 -13.52 -1.71
C MET A 152 0.88 -14.90 -1.17
N ASP A 153 1.50 -15.30 -0.06
CA ASP A 153 1.13 -16.53 0.64
C ASP A 153 -0.07 -16.27 1.53
N THR A 154 -1.24 -16.68 1.07
CA THR A 154 -2.51 -16.40 1.75
C THR A 154 -2.63 -17.11 3.10
N ALA A 155 -1.95 -18.24 3.29
CA ALA A 155 -1.91 -18.95 4.58
C ALA A 155 -1.07 -18.21 5.64
N ILE A 156 -0.04 -17.46 5.22
CA ILE A 156 0.75 -16.58 6.10
C ILE A 156 -0.08 -15.35 6.43
N ILE A 157 -0.64 -14.69 5.42
CA ILE A 157 -1.40 -13.43 5.58
C ILE A 157 -2.66 -13.65 6.43
N ALA A 158 -3.34 -14.79 6.30
CA ALA A 158 -4.52 -15.13 7.11
C ALA A 158 -4.25 -15.17 8.62
N LYS A 159 -2.98 -15.34 9.03
CA LYS A 159 -2.56 -15.38 10.44
C LYS A 159 -2.01 -14.06 10.95
N ALA A 160 -1.90 -13.07 10.09
CA ALA A 160 -1.46 -11.73 10.48
C ALA A 160 -2.56 -11.00 11.29
N PRO A 161 -2.19 -9.98 12.08
CA PRO A 161 -3.18 -9.17 12.79
C PRO A 161 -4.22 -8.58 11.83
N VAL A 162 -5.50 -8.81 12.11
CA VAL A 162 -6.65 -8.40 11.26
C VAL A 162 -6.62 -6.90 10.93
N ARG A 163 -6.20 -6.07 11.90
CA ARG A 163 -6.10 -4.61 11.71
C ARG A 163 -5.20 -4.24 10.52
N LEU A 164 -4.17 -5.05 10.21
CA LEU A 164 -3.30 -4.81 9.05
C LEU A 164 -4.02 -5.08 7.73
N LEU A 165 -4.83 -6.15 7.64
CA LEU A 165 -5.67 -6.40 6.46
C LEU A 165 -6.71 -5.28 6.27
N VAL A 166 -7.33 -4.82 7.37
CA VAL A 166 -8.29 -3.72 7.37
C VAL A 166 -7.63 -2.41 6.94
N SER A 167 -6.41 -2.13 7.41
CA SER A 167 -5.62 -1.00 6.92
C SER A 167 -5.43 -1.06 5.39
N GLY A 168 -5.07 -2.23 4.86
CA GLY A 168 -4.96 -2.41 3.40
C GLY A 168 -6.27 -2.15 2.66
N MET A 169 -7.42 -2.55 3.25
CA MET A 169 -8.73 -2.20 2.68
C MET A 169 -8.98 -0.68 2.68
N GLY A 170 -8.50 0.02 3.71
CA GLY A 170 -8.63 1.48 3.80
C GLY A 170 -7.76 2.22 2.78
N ASP A 171 -6.58 1.70 2.50
CA ASP A 171 -5.68 2.16 1.45
C ASP A 171 -6.29 1.93 0.06
N ALA A 172 -6.67 0.69 -0.22
CA ALA A 172 -7.28 0.28 -1.48
C ALA A 172 -8.64 0.96 -1.78
N LEU A 173 -9.35 1.42 -0.73
CA LEU A 173 -10.63 2.11 -0.88
C LEU A 173 -10.49 3.43 -1.65
N SER A 174 -9.39 4.15 -1.45
CA SER A 174 -9.13 5.44 -2.11
C SER A 174 -8.87 5.28 -3.61
N THR A 175 -8.32 4.14 -4.01
CA THR A 175 -7.76 3.91 -5.35
C THR A 175 -8.73 4.22 -6.48
N TRP A 176 -10.02 3.82 -6.35
CA TRP A 176 -11.03 4.14 -7.35
C TRP A 176 -11.28 5.64 -7.47
N PHE A 177 -11.46 6.31 -6.34
CA PHE A 177 -11.83 7.73 -6.33
C PHE A 177 -10.68 8.61 -6.81
N GLU A 178 -9.46 8.28 -6.44
CA GLU A 178 -8.27 9.01 -6.85
C GLU A 178 -7.92 8.73 -8.32
N ALA A 179 -7.98 7.46 -8.75
CA ALA A 179 -7.79 7.11 -10.16
C ALA A 179 -8.81 7.82 -11.08
N LYS A 180 -10.09 7.90 -10.65
CA LYS A 180 -11.13 8.61 -11.39
C LYS A 180 -10.86 10.11 -11.46
N ALA A 181 -10.46 10.73 -10.34
CA ALA A 181 -10.12 12.14 -10.28
C ALA A 181 -8.92 12.46 -11.21
N CYS A 182 -7.85 11.66 -11.15
CA CYS A 182 -6.67 11.80 -12.02
C CYS A 182 -7.01 11.58 -13.50
N TYR A 183 -7.87 10.60 -13.80
CA TYR A 183 -8.33 10.34 -15.17
C TYR A 183 -9.10 11.54 -15.73
N ASP A 184 -10.03 12.11 -14.96
CA ASP A 184 -10.84 13.27 -15.35
C ASP A 184 -9.98 14.54 -15.51
N ALA A 185 -8.99 14.73 -14.63
CA ALA A 185 -8.02 15.81 -14.69
C ALA A 185 -6.98 15.63 -15.81
N ARG A 186 -6.88 14.44 -16.43
CA ARG A 186 -5.80 14.04 -17.33
C ARG A 186 -4.41 14.22 -16.70
N ALA A 187 -4.34 13.96 -15.40
CA ALA A 187 -3.09 14.05 -14.64
C ALA A 187 -2.08 13.01 -15.13
N THR A 188 -0.80 13.29 -14.92
CA THR A 188 0.28 12.33 -15.14
C THR A 188 0.27 11.33 -13.99
N SER A 189 0.21 10.03 -14.28
CA SER A 189 0.30 8.97 -13.30
C SER A 189 1.74 8.79 -12.80
N MET A 190 1.93 7.99 -11.77
CA MET A 190 3.27 7.65 -11.26
C MET A 190 4.08 6.80 -12.26
N ALA A 191 3.43 6.12 -13.18
CA ALA A 191 4.06 5.42 -14.31
C ALA A 191 4.62 6.38 -15.38
N GLY A 192 4.28 7.68 -15.32
CA GLY A 192 4.80 8.71 -16.21
C GLY A 192 3.93 9.05 -17.42
N GLY A 193 2.84 8.32 -17.62
CA GLY A 193 1.84 8.56 -18.66
C GLY A 193 0.48 8.98 -18.10
N GLN A 194 -0.52 9.13 -18.95
CA GLN A 194 -1.91 9.26 -18.53
C GLN A 194 -2.51 7.87 -18.27
N SER A 195 -3.50 7.80 -17.37
CA SER A 195 -4.23 6.59 -17.07
C SER A 195 -4.85 5.95 -18.32
N THR A 196 -4.79 4.62 -18.37
CA THR A 196 -5.47 3.79 -19.38
C THR A 196 -6.85 3.37 -18.89
N GLU A 197 -7.74 3.00 -19.82
CA GLU A 197 -9.03 2.35 -19.48
C GLU A 197 -8.83 1.06 -18.66
N ALA A 198 -7.74 0.32 -18.90
CA ALA A 198 -7.42 -0.89 -18.18
C ALA A 198 -7.06 -0.57 -16.72
N ALA A 199 -6.19 0.41 -16.47
CA ALA A 199 -5.83 0.83 -15.12
C ALA A 199 -7.05 1.34 -14.34
N LEU A 200 -7.87 2.18 -14.97
CA LEU A 200 -9.11 2.70 -14.37
C LEU A 200 -10.12 1.56 -14.05
N SER A 201 -10.22 0.56 -14.94
CA SER A 201 -11.08 -0.61 -14.72
C SER A 201 -10.59 -1.48 -13.56
N LEU A 202 -9.27 -1.63 -13.38
CA LEU A 202 -8.69 -2.34 -12.24
C LEU A 202 -8.95 -1.60 -10.92
N ALA A 203 -8.83 -0.27 -10.91
CA ALA A 203 -9.19 0.55 -9.75
C ALA A 203 -10.68 0.41 -9.39
N ARG A 204 -11.56 0.35 -10.39
CA ARG A 204 -12.98 0.09 -10.17
C ARG A 204 -13.24 -1.31 -9.63
N LEU A 205 -12.62 -2.33 -10.21
CA LEU A 205 -12.72 -3.71 -9.72
C LEU A 205 -12.23 -3.83 -8.28
N CYS A 206 -11.16 -3.09 -7.91
CA CYS A 206 -10.70 -3.00 -6.52
C CYS A 206 -11.83 -2.55 -5.58
N TYR A 207 -12.43 -1.42 -5.87
CA TYR A 207 -13.54 -0.86 -5.08
C TYR A 207 -14.73 -1.83 -4.97
N ASP A 208 -15.18 -2.38 -6.10
CA ASP A 208 -16.32 -3.32 -6.12
C ASP A 208 -16.01 -4.59 -5.30
N THR A 209 -14.77 -5.08 -5.35
CA THR A 209 -14.31 -6.24 -4.57
C THR A 209 -14.30 -5.93 -3.08
N LEU A 210 -13.82 -4.75 -2.67
CA LEU A 210 -13.84 -4.32 -1.27
C LEU A 210 -15.25 -4.33 -0.70
N LEU A 211 -16.21 -3.73 -1.40
CA LEU A 211 -17.60 -3.65 -0.97
C LEU A 211 -18.26 -5.03 -0.86
N ALA A 212 -17.96 -5.93 -1.80
CA ALA A 212 -18.56 -7.27 -1.85
C ALA A 212 -17.97 -8.24 -0.83
N GLU A 213 -16.66 -8.18 -0.58
CA GLU A 213 -15.92 -9.22 0.12
C GLU A 213 -15.28 -8.76 1.44
N GLY A 214 -15.12 -7.44 1.69
CA GLY A 214 -14.32 -6.90 2.78
C GLY A 214 -14.72 -7.40 4.17
N GLU A 215 -16.03 -7.40 4.49
CA GLU A 215 -16.50 -7.88 5.79
C GLU A 215 -16.26 -9.40 5.97
N LYS A 216 -16.54 -10.19 4.94
CA LYS A 216 -16.30 -11.65 4.96
C LYS A 216 -14.81 -11.95 5.11
N ALA A 217 -13.95 -11.23 4.41
CA ALA A 217 -12.50 -11.38 4.50
C ALA A 217 -11.97 -11.00 5.90
N ARG A 218 -12.49 -9.92 6.50
CA ARG A 218 -12.15 -9.52 7.86
C ARG A 218 -12.48 -10.64 8.86
N LEU A 219 -13.66 -11.24 8.75
CA LEU A 219 -14.07 -12.36 9.61
C LEU A 219 -13.21 -13.61 9.39
N ALA A 220 -12.86 -13.93 8.13
CA ALA A 220 -11.95 -15.04 7.81
C ALA A 220 -10.55 -14.83 8.42
N ALA A 221 -9.99 -13.62 8.28
CA ALA A 221 -8.72 -13.24 8.90
C ALA A 221 -8.79 -13.29 10.44
N GLN A 222 -9.92 -12.87 11.04
CA GLN A 222 -10.13 -12.98 12.48
C GLN A 222 -10.15 -14.44 12.95
N ALA A 223 -10.65 -15.36 12.13
CA ALA A 223 -10.62 -16.80 12.38
C ALA A 223 -9.26 -17.45 12.01
N GLY A 224 -8.35 -16.73 11.37
CA GLY A 224 -7.05 -17.23 10.93
C GLY A 224 -7.12 -18.25 9.81
N VAL A 225 -8.17 -18.18 8.96
CA VAL A 225 -8.44 -19.15 7.88
C VAL A 225 -8.46 -18.49 6.52
N VAL A 226 -8.04 -19.25 5.50
CA VAL A 226 -8.11 -18.84 4.10
C VAL A 226 -9.49 -19.14 3.56
N THR A 227 -10.13 -18.14 2.97
CA THR A 227 -11.38 -18.25 2.23
C THR A 227 -11.25 -17.51 0.91
N GLU A 228 -12.13 -17.78 -0.05
CA GLU A 228 -12.14 -17.06 -1.32
C GLU A 228 -12.30 -15.54 -1.12
N ALA A 229 -13.12 -15.10 -0.16
CA ALA A 229 -13.27 -13.69 0.17
C ALA A 229 -11.95 -13.06 0.67
N LEU A 230 -11.19 -13.79 1.50
CA LEU A 230 -9.89 -13.33 1.97
C LEU A 230 -8.89 -13.22 0.81
N GLU A 231 -8.85 -14.21 -0.08
CA GLU A 231 -7.96 -14.19 -1.25
C GLU A 231 -8.29 -13.03 -2.19
N ARG A 232 -9.57 -12.77 -2.45
CA ARG A 232 -10.00 -11.62 -3.25
C ARG A 232 -9.61 -10.29 -2.62
N ILE A 233 -9.69 -10.16 -1.30
CA ILE A 233 -9.28 -8.93 -0.60
C ILE A 233 -7.76 -8.78 -0.59
N ILE A 234 -6.99 -9.86 -0.46
CA ILE A 234 -5.52 -9.81 -0.59
C ILE A 234 -5.14 -9.31 -1.99
N GLU A 235 -5.78 -9.82 -3.04
CA GLU A 235 -5.58 -9.34 -4.41
C GLU A 235 -5.98 -7.87 -4.56
N ALA A 236 -7.14 -7.47 -4.02
CA ALA A 236 -7.63 -6.10 -4.08
C ALA A 236 -6.65 -5.13 -3.38
N ASN A 237 -6.27 -5.44 -2.14
CA ASN A 237 -5.36 -4.60 -1.34
C ASN A 237 -3.97 -4.45 -1.97
N THR A 238 -3.48 -5.48 -2.68
CA THR A 238 -2.09 -5.52 -3.15
C THR A 238 -1.97 -5.27 -4.63
N TYR A 239 -2.68 -6.04 -5.45
CA TYR A 239 -2.50 -5.99 -6.90
C TYR A 239 -3.43 -4.98 -7.58
N LEU A 240 -4.75 -5.06 -7.32
CA LEU A 240 -5.70 -4.16 -7.99
C LEU A 240 -5.48 -2.71 -7.57
N SER A 241 -5.29 -2.47 -6.26
CA SER A 241 -4.95 -1.16 -5.73
C SER A 241 -3.59 -0.69 -6.26
N GLY A 242 -2.58 -1.57 -6.20
CA GLY A 242 -1.21 -1.22 -6.62
C GLY A 242 -1.10 -0.81 -8.09
N ILE A 243 -1.75 -1.54 -8.99
CA ILE A 243 -1.77 -1.16 -10.41
C ILE A 243 -2.66 0.06 -10.62
N GLY A 244 -3.77 0.15 -9.88
CA GLY A 244 -4.72 1.26 -9.96
C GLY A 244 -4.06 2.59 -9.61
N PHE A 245 -3.41 2.70 -8.45
CA PHE A 245 -2.79 3.95 -8.03
C PHE A 245 -1.56 4.31 -8.88
N GLU A 246 -0.69 3.33 -9.15
CA GLU A 246 0.57 3.60 -9.87
C GLU A 246 0.31 4.04 -11.32
N SER A 247 -0.65 3.38 -11.99
CA SER A 247 -0.96 3.63 -13.41
C SER A 247 -2.08 4.64 -13.64
N SER A 248 -2.77 5.11 -12.58
CA SER A 248 -3.79 6.16 -12.71
C SER A 248 -3.45 7.42 -11.93
N GLY A 249 -2.83 7.30 -10.76
CA GLY A 249 -2.40 8.41 -9.92
C GLY A 249 -3.12 8.48 -8.59
N LEU A 250 -2.57 9.29 -7.69
CA LEU A 250 -3.11 9.67 -6.38
C LEU A 250 -3.68 11.09 -6.45
N ALA A 251 -4.60 11.42 -5.55
CA ALA A 251 -5.25 12.73 -5.54
C ALA A 251 -5.46 13.24 -4.09
N ALA A 252 -6.71 13.50 -3.68
CA ALA A 252 -6.98 14.15 -2.40
C ALA A 252 -6.85 13.22 -1.20
N ALA A 253 -7.26 11.95 -1.30
CA ALA A 253 -7.26 11.05 -0.15
C ALA A 253 -5.85 10.84 0.43
N HIS A 254 -4.86 10.59 -0.41
CA HIS A 254 -3.47 10.46 0.01
C HIS A 254 -2.83 11.78 0.44
N ALA A 255 -3.14 12.90 -0.23
CA ALA A 255 -2.67 14.21 0.20
C ALA A 255 -3.20 14.58 1.59
N ILE A 256 -4.48 14.27 1.88
CA ILE A 256 -5.08 14.47 3.21
C ILE A 256 -4.43 13.54 4.24
N HIS A 257 -4.17 12.27 3.89
CA HIS A 257 -3.38 11.36 4.73
C HIS A 257 -2.03 11.99 5.08
N ASN A 258 -1.29 12.50 4.09
CA ASN A 258 0.00 13.16 4.31
C ASN A 258 -0.15 14.35 5.27
N GLY A 259 -1.18 15.17 5.09
CA GLY A 259 -1.52 16.26 6.00
C GLY A 259 -1.70 15.78 7.45
N PHE A 260 -2.39 14.66 7.67
CA PHE A 260 -2.59 14.10 9.02
C PHE A 260 -1.31 13.58 9.69
N THR A 261 -0.23 13.36 8.96
CA THR A 261 1.04 12.90 9.55
C THR A 261 1.70 13.94 10.46
N ILE A 262 1.32 15.23 10.36
CA ILE A 262 1.83 16.28 11.26
C ILE A 262 1.24 16.21 12.67
N LEU A 263 0.15 15.45 12.87
CA LEU A 263 -0.55 15.34 14.17
C LEU A 263 -0.05 14.09 14.92
N GLU A 264 0.57 14.31 16.09
CA GLU A 264 1.09 13.23 16.95
C GLU A 264 -0.01 12.22 17.33
N GLU A 265 -1.22 12.72 17.62
CA GLU A 265 -2.36 11.88 17.97
C GLU A 265 -2.78 10.90 16.86
N CYS A 266 -2.37 11.13 15.61
CA CYS A 266 -2.62 10.24 14.48
C CYS A 266 -1.49 9.23 14.23
N HIS A 267 -0.36 9.29 14.93
CA HIS A 267 0.80 8.42 14.69
C HIS A 267 0.55 6.96 15.08
N HIS A 268 -0.43 6.68 15.94
CA HIS A 268 -0.84 5.32 16.30
C HIS A 268 -1.66 4.60 15.23
N LEU A 269 -2.09 5.33 14.19
CA LEU A 269 -2.87 4.80 13.08
C LEU A 269 -1.96 4.28 11.96
N TYR A 270 -2.38 3.17 11.36
CA TYR A 270 -1.76 2.69 10.13
C TYR A 270 -2.10 3.59 8.94
N HIS A 271 -1.31 3.45 7.88
CA HIS A 271 -1.44 4.22 6.65
C HIS A 271 -2.88 4.24 6.13
N GLY A 272 -3.44 3.08 5.81
CA GLY A 272 -4.76 2.98 5.22
C GLY A 272 -5.92 3.40 6.13
N GLU A 273 -5.74 3.40 7.46
CA GLU A 273 -6.74 3.95 8.38
C GLU A 273 -6.89 5.46 8.17
N LYS A 274 -5.78 6.18 7.98
CA LYS A 274 -5.79 7.62 7.66
C LYS A 274 -6.28 7.88 6.23
N VAL A 275 -5.87 7.04 5.27
CA VAL A 275 -6.31 7.13 3.86
C VAL A 275 -7.83 6.93 3.75
N ALA A 276 -8.42 6.00 4.50
CA ALA A 276 -9.88 5.78 4.51
C ALA A 276 -10.66 7.04 4.93
N PHE A 277 -10.21 7.74 5.97
CA PHE A 277 -10.82 9.02 6.36
C PHE A 277 -10.54 10.11 5.30
N GLY A 278 -9.35 10.13 4.72
CA GLY A 278 -9.01 10.98 3.58
C GLY A 278 -9.94 10.77 2.38
N THR A 279 -10.34 9.52 2.14
CA THR A 279 -11.32 9.18 1.08
C THR A 279 -12.69 9.80 1.35
N LEU A 280 -13.18 9.73 2.61
CA LEU A 280 -14.43 10.40 2.99
C LEU A 280 -14.34 11.93 2.78
N ALA A 281 -13.23 12.54 3.17
CA ALA A 281 -13.00 13.95 2.95
C ALA A 281 -12.91 14.30 1.45
N GLN A 282 -12.30 13.46 0.61
CA GLN A 282 -12.28 13.62 -0.85
C GLN A 282 -13.69 13.59 -1.43
N LEU A 283 -14.54 12.64 -1.01
CA LEU A 283 -15.91 12.53 -1.49
C LEU A 283 -16.73 13.80 -1.17
N VAL A 284 -16.51 14.39 0.00
CA VAL A 284 -17.11 15.68 0.35
C VAL A 284 -16.54 16.80 -0.51
N LEU A 285 -15.21 16.86 -0.67
CA LEU A 285 -14.51 17.89 -1.44
C LEU A 285 -14.97 17.94 -2.90
N GLN A 286 -15.23 16.78 -3.51
CA GLN A 286 -15.72 16.66 -4.89
C GLN A 286 -17.26 16.68 -5.01
N ASN A 287 -17.96 16.93 -3.89
CA ASN A 287 -19.43 16.95 -3.83
C ASN A 287 -20.09 15.68 -4.38
N SER A 288 -19.59 14.52 -3.96
CA SER A 288 -20.16 13.21 -4.32
C SER A 288 -21.60 13.07 -3.84
N PRO A 289 -22.45 12.28 -4.55
CA PRO A 289 -23.79 11.96 -4.10
C PRO A 289 -23.82 11.32 -2.70
N MET A 290 -24.85 11.61 -1.93
CA MET A 290 -24.96 11.11 -0.54
C MET A 290 -24.99 9.58 -0.45
N ASP A 291 -25.61 8.90 -1.41
CA ASP A 291 -25.65 7.44 -1.47
C ASP A 291 -24.25 6.80 -1.65
N GLU A 292 -23.36 7.47 -2.41
CA GLU A 292 -21.97 7.06 -2.54
C GLU A 292 -21.22 7.27 -1.21
N ILE A 293 -21.38 8.43 -0.55
CA ILE A 293 -20.78 8.70 0.75
C ILE A 293 -21.29 7.71 1.81
N GLU A 294 -22.59 7.44 1.87
CA GLU A 294 -23.18 6.48 2.81
C GLU A 294 -22.70 5.03 2.53
N THR A 295 -22.49 4.67 1.27
CA THR A 295 -21.90 3.37 0.90
C THR A 295 -20.50 3.22 1.48
N VAL A 296 -19.66 4.25 1.36
CA VAL A 296 -18.29 4.27 1.90
C VAL A 296 -18.29 4.30 3.44
N LEU A 297 -19.13 5.13 4.07
CA LEU A 297 -19.30 5.16 5.53
C LEU A 297 -19.70 3.78 6.07
N GLY A 298 -20.69 3.14 5.44
CA GLY A 298 -21.14 1.81 5.81
C GLY A 298 -20.08 0.73 5.66
N PHE A 299 -19.29 0.79 4.58
CA PHE A 299 -18.15 -0.10 4.41
C PHE A 299 -17.12 0.10 5.52
N CYS A 300 -16.67 1.33 5.75
CA CYS A 300 -15.69 1.66 6.77
C CYS A 300 -16.13 1.17 8.16
N GLN A 301 -17.38 1.41 8.53
CA GLN A 301 -17.94 0.95 9.81
C GLN A 301 -17.91 -0.57 9.94
N ARG A 302 -18.34 -1.31 8.90
CA ARG A 302 -18.39 -2.78 8.93
C ARG A 302 -17.03 -3.43 9.07
N VAL A 303 -16.00 -2.86 8.43
CA VAL A 303 -14.63 -3.41 8.50
C VAL A 303 -13.82 -2.86 9.68
N GLY A 304 -14.26 -1.75 10.30
CA GLY A 304 -13.63 -1.14 11.47
C GLY A 304 -12.62 -0.04 11.13
N LEU A 305 -12.78 0.63 9.99
CA LEU A 305 -12.02 1.83 9.61
C LEU A 305 -12.61 3.09 10.25
N PRO A 306 -11.79 4.10 10.57
CA PRO A 306 -12.28 5.34 11.18
C PRO A 306 -13.14 6.15 10.21
N VAL A 307 -14.22 6.72 10.71
CA VAL A 307 -15.13 7.61 9.97
C VAL A 307 -15.29 8.98 10.63
N THR A 308 -14.61 9.21 11.76
CA THR A 308 -14.63 10.49 12.49
C THR A 308 -13.23 10.89 12.94
N LEU A 309 -13.03 12.20 13.15
CA LEU A 309 -11.79 12.75 13.73
C LEU A 309 -11.53 12.19 15.13
N ALA A 310 -12.58 11.98 15.93
CA ALA A 310 -12.46 11.39 17.26
C ALA A 310 -11.90 9.96 17.22
N GLN A 311 -12.28 9.14 16.22
CA GLN A 311 -11.71 7.82 16.00
C GLN A 311 -10.27 7.88 15.49
N MET A 312 -9.89 8.96 14.81
CA MET A 312 -8.52 9.26 14.40
C MET A 312 -7.62 9.74 15.56
N GLY A 313 -8.20 10.00 16.73
CA GLY A 313 -7.50 10.53 17.91
C GLY A 313 -7.61 12.05 18.09
N VAL A 314 -8.14 12.78 17.11
CA VAL A 314 -8.27 14.25 17.13
C VAL A 314 -9.56 14.62 17.86
N LYS A 315 -9.45 15.07 19.13
CA LYS A 315 -10.60 15.35 20.00
C LYS A 315 -10.67 16.79 20.49
N GLU A 316 -9.55 17.49 20.47
CA GLU A 316 -9.42 18.87 21.00
C GLU A 316 -8.66 19.75 20.02
N GLY A 317 -8.95 21.06 20.01
CA GLY A 317 -8.31 22.00 19.09
C GLY A 317 -8.56 21.69 17.62
N ILE A 318 -9.75 21.13 17.31
CA ILE A 318 -10.06 20.55 15.99
C ILE A 318 -9.86 21.58 14.89
N ASP A 319 -10.42 22.79 15.05
CA ASP A 319 -10.39 23.79 13.98
C ASP A 319 -8.96 24.21 13.60
N GLU A 320 -8.11 24.49 14.60
CA GLU A 320 -6.71 24.88 14.39
C GLU A 320 -5.88 23.74 13.79
N LYS A 321 -6.06 22.52 14.30
CA LYS A 321 -5.35 21.33 13.82
C LYS A 321 -5.73 21.00 12.38
N ILE A 322 -7.01 21.01 12.05
CA ILE A 322 -7.48 20.74 10.69
C ILE A 322 -7.09 21.87 9.73
N ALA A 323 -7.00 23.11 10.16
CA ALA A 323 -6.42 24.19 9.35
C ALA A 323 -4.93 23.92 9.02
N ALA A 324 -4.15 23.40 9.97
CA ALA A 324 -2.76 23.00 9.75
C ALA A 324 -2.66 21.80 8.80
N VAL A 325 -3.50 20.77 9.00
CA VAL A 325 -3.62 19.61 8.10
C VAL A 325 -3.94 20.05 6.67
N ALA A 326 -4.96 20.90 6.50
CA ALA A 326 -5.37 21.39 5.19
C ALA A 326 -4.27 22.18 4.47
N LYS A 327 -3.51 22.98 5.21
CA LYS A 327 -2.35 23.69 4.69
C LYS A 327 -1.26 22.72 4.22
N ALA A 328 -0.94 21.70 5.01
CA ALA A 328 0.04 20.67 4.65
C ALA A 328 -0.43 19.86 3.43
N THR A 329 -1.72 19.48 3.38
CA THR A 329 -2.35 18.79 2.24
C THR A 329 -2.20 19.55 0.92
N CYS A 330 -2.22 20.88 0.95
CA CYS A 330 -2.11 21.73 -0.23
C CYS A 330 -0.66 22.23 -0.50
N ALA A 331 0.34 21.62 0.13
CA ALA A 331 1.74 21.97 -0.13
C ALA A 331 2.12 21.70 -1.60
N GLU A 332 3.17 22.38 -2.06
CA GLU A 332 3.72 22.16 -3.40
C GLU A 332 4.22 20.71 -3.54
N GLY A 333 3.85 20.05 -4.64
CA GLY A 333 4.22 18.67 -4.91
C GLY A 333 3.24 17.62 -4.37
N GLU A 334 2.24 18.00 -3.55
CA GLU A 334 1.21 17.08 -3.06
C GLU A 334 0.24 16.66 -4.16
N THR A 335 -0.28 15.44 -4.01
CA THR A 335 -1.18 14.82 -5.00
C THR A 335 -2.57 15.46 -5.07
N ILE A 336 -2.92 16.33 -4.13
CA ILE A 336 -4.18 17.11 -4.13
C ILE A 336 -4.36 17.90 -5.44
N HIS A 337 -3.25 18.31 -6.06
CA HIS A 337 -3.25 19.10 -7.30
C HIS A 337 -3.66 18.26 -8.53
N ASN A 338 -3.84 16.96 -8.38
CA ASN A 338 -4.40 16.07 -9.40
C ASN A 338 -5.93 16.04 -9.41
N MET A 339 -6.61 16.77 -8.49
CA MET A 339 -8.06 16.91 -8.55
C MET A 339 -8.49 17.66 -9.83
N PRO A 340 -9.65 17.31 -10.46
CA PRO A 340 -10.09 17.92 -11.71
C PRO A 340 -10.67 19.35 -11.55
N PHE A 341 -10.46 19.95 -10.39
CA PHE A 341 -10.86 21.32 -10.04
C PHE A 341 -9.85 21.97 -9.09
N ALA A 342 -9.89 23.29 -8.97
CA ALA A 342 -8.99 24.00 -8.07
C ALA A 342 -9.34 23.69 -6.60
N VAL A 343 -8.32 23.36 -5.82
CA VAL A 343 -8.43 23.06 -4.39
C VAL A 343 -7.62 24.07 -3.59
N THR A 344 -8.19 24.53 -2.46
CA THR A 344 -7.53 25.45 -1.55
C THR A 344 -7.51 24.87 -0.12
N PRO A 345 -6.62 25.33 0.76
CA PRO A 345 -6.64 24.91 2.16
C PRO A 345 -8.00 25.10 2.83
N GLU A 346 -8.73 26.17 2.50
CA GLU A 346 -10.07 26.44 3.05
C GLU A 346 -11.09 25.39 2.60
N SER A 347 -11.03 24.95 1.32
CA SER A 347 -11.92 23.92 0.82
C SER A 347 -11.61 22.54 1.42
N VAL A 348 -10.34 22.21 1.63
CA VAL A 348 -9.91 20.99 2.30
C VAL A 348 -10.33 20.99 3.77
N HIS A 349 -10.12 22.10 4.49
CA HIS A 349 -10.55 22.28 5.87
C HIS A 349 -12.07 22.04 6.02
N ALA A 350 -12.87 22.70 5.17
CA ALA A 350 -14.32 22.54 5.15
C ALA A 350 -14.75 21.08 4.84
N ALA A 351 -14.07 20.42 3.90
CA ALA A 351 -14.36 19.03 3.55
C ALA A 351 -14.06 18.06 4.69
N ILE A 352 -12.94 18.22 5.39
CA ILE A 352 -12.57 17.37 6.54
C ILE A 352 -13.58 17.53 7.69
N LEU A 353 -13.93 18.77 8.06
CA LEU A 353 -14.91 19.00 9.11
C LEU A 353 -16.31 18.46 8.74
N THR A 354 -16.70 18.59 7.47
CA THR A 354 -17.99 18.06 6.99
C THR A 354 -17.99 16.54 6.99
N ALA A 355 -16.89 15.89 6.56
CA ALA A 355 -16.73 14.44 6.60
C ALA A 355 -16.82 13.90 8.03
N ASP A 356 -16.22 14.60 9.00
CA ASP A 356 -16.33 14.25 10.43
C ASP A 356 -17.78 14.30 10.92
N LEU A 357 -18.51 15.36 10.61
CA LEU A 357 -19.94 15.50 10.99
C LEU A 357 -20.81 14.42 10.33
N LEU A 358 -20.56 14.08 9.07
CA LEU A 358 -21.25 12.98 8.39
C LEU A 358 -20.96 11.64 9.06
N GLY A 359 -19.72 11.39 9.44
CA GLY A 359 -19.33 10.20 10.19
C GLY A 359 -20.01 10.13 11.57
N GLN A 360 -20.06 11.24 12.30
CA GLN A 360 -20.77 11.31 13.59
C GLN A 360 -22.26 11.03 13.44
N GLN A 361 -22.93 11.63 12.46
CA GLN A 361 -24.35 11.39 12.18
C GLN A 361 -24.60 9.93 11.76
N TRP A 362 -23.69 9.35 10.98
CA TRP A 362 -23.77 7.94 10.58
C TRP A 362 -23.71 6.99 11.77
N LEU A 363 -22.77 7.22 12.69
CA LEU A 363 -22.61 6.39 13.90
C LEU A 363 -23.75 6.56 14.91
N ALA A 364 -24.51 7.64 14.85
CA ALA A 364 -25.65 7.89 15.71
C ALA A 364 -26.97 7.26 15.23
N ARG A 365 -27.00 6.69 14.02
CA ARG A 365 -28.16 5.95 13.46
C ARG A 365 -28.30 4.58 14.09
#